data_98dc8bb105a83d4c59392365f1275a08
#
_entry.id   98dc8bb105a83d4c59392365f1275a08
#
_cell.length_a   1.000
_cell.length_b   1.000
_cell.length_c   1.000
_cell.angle_alpha   90.00
_cell.angle_beta   90.00
_cell.angle_gamma   90.00
#
_symmetry.space_group_name_H-M   'P 1'
#
loop_
_entity.id
_entity.type
_entity.pdbx_description
1 polymer ?
#
loop_
_entity_poly.entity_id
_entity_poly.type
_entity_poly.pdbx_seq_one_letter_code
_entity_poly.pdbx_strand_id
1 'polypeptide(L)'
;MKNLHSQTQHNAKKERNYKIKTFKDAIKFYLPRVEGYNDIIKDITLKYGALSIFEFDGFFEGKFEPTKYIRVEIHANKVNKEKMMEFANTIRINLKQKSLAFEFNNNLILVEDKND
;
A
#
# COMPACT_ATOMS: atom_id res chain seq x y z
N MET A 1 12.61 -30.66 -27.78
CA MET A 1 12.52 -30.24 -27.69
C MET A 1 12.68 -29.43 -27.64
N LYS A 2 12.60 -29.31 -27.81
CA LYS A 2 12.66 -28.67 -27.95
C LYS A 2 12.19 -28.24 -27.77
N ASN A 3 12.09 -28.35 -27.97
CA ASN A 3 11.70 -28.10 -27.91
C ASN A 3 11.27 -28.06 -27.41
N LEU A 4 11.70 -28.81 -27.47
CA LEU A 4 11.00 -28.63 -26.85
C LEU A 4 10.97 -27.61 -26.24
N HIS A 5 11.41 -27.12 -26.54
CA HIS A 5 11.36 -26.15 -26.16
C HIS A 5 10.53 -25.12 -26.48
N SER A 6 10.33 -24.92 -27.08
CA SER A 6 9.51 -23.81 -27.42
C SER A 6 8.11 -24.20 -27.77
N GLN A 7 7.90 -25.23 -28.40
CA GLN A 7 6.57 -25.71 -28.64
C GLN A 7 5.85 -26.07 -27.41
N THR A 8 6.55 -26.61 -26.47
CA THR A 8 5.98 -27.02 -25.23
C THR A 8 5.46 -25.85 -24.46
N GLN A 9 6.13 -24.75 -24.54
CA GLN A 9 5.68 -23.58 -23.84
C GLN A 9 4.41 -23.02 -24.41
N HIS A 10 4.26 -23.07 -25.70
CA HIS A 10 3.04 -22.69 -26.31
C HIS A 10 1.86 -23.48 -25.83
N ASN A 11 2.04 -24.79 -25.77
CA ASN A 11 0.97 -25.68 -25.37
C ASN A 11 0.57 -25.45 -23.94
N ALA A 12 1.54 -25.22 -23.08
CA ALA A 12 1.25 -24.94 -21.69
C ALA A 12 0.38 -23.69 -21.56
N LYS A 13 0.68 -22.66 -22.34
CA LYS A 13 -0.10 -21.46 -22.33
C LYS A 13 -1.51 -21.68 -22.79
N LYS A 14 -1.69 -22.47 -23.84
CA LYS A 14 -2.99 -22.73 -24.38
C LYS A 14 -3.87 -23.55 -23.46
N GLU A 15 -3.25 -24.35 -22.63
CA GLU A 15 -4.00 -25.23 -21.75
C GLU A 15 -4.53 -24.56 -20.51
N ARG A 16 -4.13 -23.35 -20.25
CA ARG A 16 -4.63 -22.63 -19.09
C ARG A 16 -6.07 -22.19 -19.30
N ASN A 17 -6.90 -22.49 -18.33
CA ASN A 17 -8.28 -22.02 -18.32
C ASN A 17 -8.47 -20.87 -17.34
N TYR A 18 -7.40 -20.13 -17.04
CA TYR A 18 -7.43 -19.01 -16.12
C TYR A 18 -6.49 -17.93 -16.62
N LYS A 19 -6.73 -16.71 -16.14
CA LYS A 19 -5.90 -15.55 -16.43
C LYS A 19 -5.00 -15.26 -15.25
N ILE A 20 -3.78 -14.82 -15.56
CA ILE A 20 -2.86 -14.37 -14.52
C ILE A 20 -2.67 -12.87 -14.69
N LYS A 21 -2.77 -12.15 -13.59
CA LYS A 21 -2.55 -10.71 -13.56
C LYS A 21 -1.58 -10.43 -12.42
N THR A 22 -0.51 -9.69 -12.71
CA THR A 22 0.49 -9.36 -11.69
C THR A 22 0.50 -7.88 -11.43
N PHE A 23 0.82 -7.50 -10.20
CA PHE A 23 0.94 -6.12 -9.79
C PHE A 23 2.37 -5.92 -9.30
N LYS A 24 3.05 -4.91 -9.83
CA LYS A 24 4.48 -4.71 -9.56
C LYS A 24 4.74 -3.83 -8.35
N ASP A 25 3.80 -2.97 -8.01
CA ASP A 25 4.01 -2.03 -6.92
C ASP A 25 3.16 -2.40 -5.72
N ALA A 26 3.74 -2.29 -4.54
CA ALA A 26 3.05 -2.50 -3.28
C ALA A 26 3.20 -1.25 -2.43
N ILE A 27 2.08 -0.73 -1.97
CA ILE A 27 2.06 0.47 -1.13
C ILE A 27 1.36 0.11 0.18
N LYS A 28 1.97 0.51 1.29
CA LYS A 28 1.39 0.30 2.61
C LYS A 28 1.34 1.62 3.35
N PHE A 29 0.17 2.00 3.80
CA PHE A 29 0.02 3.20 4.62
C PHE A 29 -0.22 2.78 6.06
N TYR A 30 0.48 3.43 6.99
CA TYR A 30 0.32 3.20 8.42
C TYR A 30 -0.52 4.33 8.99
N LEU A 31 -1.78 4.06 9.25
CA LEU A 31 -2.76 5.10 9.59
C LEU A 31 -3.16 5.01 11.05
N PRO A 32 -3.09 6.12 11.79
CA PRO A 32 -3.65 6.13 13.14
C PRO A 32 -5.17 6.17 13.07
N ARG A 33 -5.82 5.53 14.02
CA ARG A 33 -7.29 5.54 14.09
C ARG A 33 -7.76 6.80 14.81
N VAL A 34 -7.60 7.93 14.14
CA VAL A 34 -8.05 9.22 14.64
C VAL A 34 -9.19 9.71 13.76
N GLU A 35 -9.79 10.80 14.16
CA GLU A 35 -10.89 11.39 13.39
C GLU A 35 -10.49 11.60 11.94
N GLY A 36 -11.33 11.17 11.01
CA GLY A 36 -11.09 11.32 9.57
C GLY A 36 -10.52 10.08 8.91
N TYR A 37 -10.07 9.09 9.68
CA TYR A 37 -9.40 7.94 9.04
C TYR A 37 -10.34 7.13 8.14
N ASN A 38 -11.64 7.09 8.44
CA ASN A 38 -12.59 6.38 7.59
C ASN A 38 -12.70 7.02 6.22
N ASP A 39 -12.66 8.35 6.16
CA ASP A 39 -12.71 9.06 4.88
C ASP A 39 -11.45 8.78 4.06
N ILE A 40 -10.31 8.67 4.73
CA ILE A 40 -9.06 8.31 4.06
C ILE A 40 -9.17 6.90 3.45
N ILE A 41 -9.73 5.95 4.19
CA ILE A 41 -9.93 4.59 3.66
C ILE A 41 -10.81 4.63 2.42
N LYS A 42 -11.89 5.41 2.45
CA LYS A 42 -12.76 5.57 1.29
C LYS A 42 -12.01 6.15 0.10
N ASP A 43 -11.21 7.19 0.32
CA ASP A 43 -10.46 7.81 -0.74
C ASP A 43 -9.48 6.84 -1.38
N ILE A 44 -8.79 6.05 -0.56
CA ILE A 44 -7.86 5.05 -1.05
C ILE A 44 -8.59 4.01 -1.88
N THR A 45 -9.75 3.57 -1.40
CA THR A 45 -10.55 2.57 -2.13
C THR A 45 -11.00 3.10 -3.49
N LEU A 46 -11.44 4.36 -3.53
CA LEU A 46 -11.86 4.96 -4.79
C LEU A 46 -10.70 5.11 -5.78
N LYS A 47 -9.51 5.38 -5.26
CA LYS A 47 -8.35 5.58 -6.11
C LYS A 47 -7.79 4.27 -6.65
N TYR A 48 -7.79 3.20 -5.86
CA TYR A 48 -7.12 1.95 -6.21
C TYR A 48 -8.07 0.77 -6.40
N GLY A 49 -9.34 0.94 -6.13
CA GLY A 49 -10.36 -0.09 -6.32
C GLY A 49 -10.49 -1.06 -5.17
N ALA A 50 -9.39 -1.53 -4.63
CA ALA A 50 -9.42 -2.51 -3.54
C ALA A 50 -8.21 -2.35 -2.65
N LEU A 51 -8.34 -2.75 -1.39
CA LEU A 51 -7.25 -2.71 -0.43
C LEU A 51 -7.46 -3.78 0.63
N SER A 52 -6.38 -4.09 1.34
CA SER A 52 -6.43 -4.96 2.52
C SER A 52 -6.10 -4.12 3.74
N ILE A 53 -6.77 -4.41 4.85
CA ILE A 53 -6.58 -3.69 6.10
C ILE A 53 -6.11 -4.66 7.15
N PHE A 54 -5.05 -4.28 7.87
CA PHE A 54 -4.49 -5.07 8.97
C PHE A 54 -4.47 -4.21 10.21
N GLU A 55 -4.99 -4.74 11.30
CA GLU A 55 -4.89 -4.07 12.59
C GLU A 55 -3.60 -4.51 13.25
N PHE A 56 -2.96 -3.61 13.98
CA PHE A 56 -1.77 -3.96 14.71
C PHE A 56 -1.62 -3.11 15.97
N ASP A 57 -0.85 -3.63 16.91
CA ASP A 57 -0.50 -2.92 18.12
C ASP A 57 0.82 -2.20 17.91
N GLY A 58 0.98 -1.07 18.56
CA GLY A 58 2.21 -0.31 18.45
C GLY A 58 2.78 0.05 19.80
N PHE A 59 4.05 0.43 19.79
CA PHE A 59 4.70 1.04 20.94
C PHE A 59 5.19 2.42 20.52
N PHE A 60 4.97 3.39 21.36
CA PHE A 60 5.46 4.73 21.11
C PHE A 60 5.96 5.32 22.43
N GLU A 61 7.21 5.74 22.44
CA GLU A 61 7.86 6.29 23.63
C GLU A 61 7.71 5.37 24.84
N GLY A 62 7.90 4.06 24.59
CA GLY A 62 7.82 3.06 25.65
C GLY A 62 6.43 2.66 26.08
N LYS A 63 5.40 3.21 25.46
CA LYS A 63 4.02 2.89 25.81
C LYS A 63 3.40 1.97 24.79
N PHE A 64 2.70 0.97 25.28
CA PHE A 64 1.96 0.05 24.44
C PHE A 64 0.67 0.72 23.98
N GLU A 65 0.44 0.71 22.65
CA GLU A 65 -0.75 1.31 22.04
C GLU A 65 -1.49 0.26 21.24
N PRO A 66 -2.40 -0.48 21.89
CA PRO A 66 -3.12 -1.55 21.19
C PRO A 66 -4.15 -0.99 20.22
N THR A 67 -4.20 -1.55 19.04
CA THR A 67 -5.23 -1.30 18.00
C THR A 67 -5.47 0.16 17.65
N LYS A 68 -4.48 1.03 17.90
CA LYS A 68 -4.58 2.44 17.52
C LYS A 68 -4.19 2.71 16.09
N TYR A 69 -3.66 1.71 15.41
CA TYR A 69 -3.14 1.87 14.05
C TYR A 69 -3.67 0.77 13.16
N ILE A 70 -3.80 1.09 11.90
CA ILE A 70 -4.07 0.09 10.87
C ILE A 70 -3.03 0.23 9.77
N ARG A 71 -2.76 -0.87 9.10
CA ARG A 71 -1.92 -0.87 7.90
C ARG A 71 -2.83 -1.16 6.72
N VAL A 72 -2.81 -0.28 5.75
CA VAL A 72 -3.60 -0.44 4.52
C VAL A 72 -2.63 -0.83 3.42
N GLU A 73 -2.88 -1.97 2.78
CA GLU A 73 -2.02 -2.47 1.69
C GLU A 73 -2.76 -2.40 0.37
N ILE A 74 -2.05 -1.88 -0.62
CA ILE A 74 -2.55 -1.74 -1.98
C ILE A 74 -1.54 -2.33 -2.93
N HIS A 75 -2.02 -3.01 -3.96
CA HIS A 75 -1.16 -3.51 -5.04
C HIS A 75 -1.63 -2.88 -6.34
N ALA A 76 -0.71 -2.31 -7.09
CA ALA A 76 -1.04 -1.57 -8.31
C ALA A 76 0.12 -1.64 -9.29
N ASN A 77 -0.06 -1.03 -10.46
CA ASN A 77 0.99 -0.96 -11.47
C ASN A 77 1.24 0.50 -11.83
N LYS A 78 2.49 0.79 -12.20
CA LYS A 78 2.88 2.10 -12.70
C LYS A 78 2.59 3.23 -11.72
N VAL A 79 2.85 2.97 -10.46
CA VAL A 79 2.63 3.97 -9.42
C VAL A 79 3.82 4.90 -9.36
N ASN A 80 3.56 6.20 -9.34
CA ASN A 80 4.59 7.22 -9.27
C ASN A 80 4.94 7.50 -7.81
N LYS A 81 6.19 7.31 -7.44
CA LYS A 81 6.65 7.46 -6.07
C LYS A 81 6.44 8.88 -5.53
N GLU A 82 6.74 9.89 -6.37
CA GLU A 82 6.57 11.27 -5.95
C GLU A 82 5.12 11.61 -5.67
N LYS A 83 4.23 11.13 -6.51
CA LYS A 83 2.80 11.33 -6.28
C LYS A 83 2.32 10.60 -5.03
N MET A 84 2.93 9.45 -4.73
CA MET A 84 2.60 8.73 -3.49
C MET A 84 3.05 9.54 -2.27
N MET A 85 4.20 10.19 -2.35
CA MET A 85 4.66 11.04 -1.27
C MET A 85 3.72 12.23 -1.06
N GLU A 86 3.25 12.84 -2.15
CA GLU A 86 2.28 13.93 -2.07
C GLU A 86 0.96 13.47 -1.47
N PHE A 87 0.51 12.28 -1.88
CA PHE A 87 -0.73 11.72 -1.35
C PHE A 87 -0.59 11.41 0.15
N ALA A 88 0.53 10.82 0.54
CA ALA A 88 0.80 10.56 1.96
C ALA A 88 0.84 11.85 2.76
N ASN A 89 1.39 12.92 2.20
CA ASN A 89 1.40 14.21 2.87
C ASN A 89 -0.02 14.77 3.03
N THR A 90 -0.85 14.61 2.03
CA THR A 90 -2.25 15.02 2.12
C THR A 90 -2.97 14.26 3.22
N ILE A 91 -2.74 12.95 3.29
CA ILE A 91 -3.30 12.12 4.37
C ILE A 91 -2.81 12.62 5.73
N ARG A 92 -1.51 12.89 5.84
CA ARG A 92 -0.92 13.39 7.08
C ARG A 92 -1.63 14.66 7.55
N ILE A 93 -1.82 15.60 6.64
CA ILE A 93 -2.47 16.87 6.95
C ILE A 93 -3.92 16.64 7.37
N ASN A 94 -4.65 15.83 6.61
CA ASN A 94 -6.06 15.57 6.89
C ASN A 94 -6.27 14.87 8.23
N LEU A 95 -5.33 14.04 8.63
CA LEU A 95 -5.39 13.36 9.93
C LEU A 95 -4.71 14.16 11.04
N LYS A 96 -4.22 15.35 10.74
CA LYS A 96 -3.58 16.27 11.70
C LYS A 96 -2.41 15.61 12.42
N GLN A 97 -1.57 14.93 11.65
CA GLN A 97 -0.41 14.23 12.19
C GLN A 97 0.86 15.02 11.88
N LYS A 98 1.83 14.95 12.78
CA LYS A 98 3.15 15.55 12.54
C LYS A 98 3.94 14.75 11.53
N SER A 99 3.72 13.45 11.49
CA SER A 99 4.38 12.58 10.53
C SER A 99 3.44 11.45 10.15
N LEU A 100 3.68 10.88 8.98
CA LEU A 100 2.95 9.72 8.50
C LEU A 100 3.92 8.80 7.79
N ALA A 101 3.87 7.53 8.12
CA ALA A 101 4.72 6.53 7.51
C ALA A 101 3.97 5.79 6.41
N PHE A 102 4.66 5.51 5.31
CA PHE A 102 4.14 4.60 4.30
C PHE A 102 5.31 3.83 3.69
N GLU A 103 5.02 2.71 3.08
CA GLU A 103 6.02 1.94 2.36
C GLU A 103 5.70 1.95 0.88
N PHE A 104 6.72 2.11 0.09
CA PHE A 104 6.64 1.98 -1.35
C PHE A 104 7.66 0.94 -1.77
N ASN A 105 7.15 -0.21 -2.22
CA ASN A 105 7.99 -1.33 -2.66
C ASN A 105 9.05 -1.69 -1.61
N ASN A 106 8.60 -1.86 -0.37
CA ASN A 106 9.41 -2.26 0.78
C ASN A 106 10.37 -1.19 1.31
N ASN A 107 10.31 0.02 0.78
CA ASN A 107 11.08 1.13 1.34
C ASN A 107 10.17 1.95 2.24
N LEU A 108 10.54 2.09 3.50
CA LEU A 108 9.77 2.89 4.43
C LEU A 108 10.10 4.37 4.22
N ILE A 109 9.06 5.16 4.07
CA ILE A 109 9.18 6.59 3.85
C ILE A 109 8.37 7.29 4.93
N LEU A 110 8.99 8.25 5.58
CA LEU A 110 8.33 9.05 6.60
C LEU A 110 8.12 10.45 6.05
N VAL A 111 6.86 10.86 5.97
CA VAL A 111 6.52 12.21 5.54
C VAL A 111 6.27 13.03 6.79
N GLU A 112 7.00 14.12 6.93
CA GLU A 112 6.96 14.92 8.14
C GLU A 112 6.63 16.37 7.83
N ASP A 113 6.06 17.06 8.83
CA ASP A 113 5.88 18.50 8.74
C ASP A 113 7.27 19.13 8.75
N LYS A 114 7.57 19.93 7.75
CA LYS A 114 8.91 20.52 7.64
C LYS A 114 9.20 21.58 8.68
N ASN A 115 8.17 22.01 9.39
CA ASN A 115 8.32 23.02 10.44
C ASN A 115 8.50 22.43 11.83
N ASP A 116 8.60 21.13 11.91
CA ASP A 116 8.82 20.45 13.21
C ASP A 116 10.27 20.34 13.59
#